data_2b5346f24d12a19ccdefecc729f89ee2
#
_entry.id   2b5346f24d12a19ccdefecc729f89ee2
#
_cell.length_a   1.000
_cell.length_b   1.000
_cell.length_c   1.000
_cell.angle_alpha   90.00
_cell.angle_beta   90.00
_cell.angle_gamma   90.00
#
_symmetry.space_group_name_H-M   'P 1'
#
loop_
_entity.id
_entity.type
_entity.pdbx_description
1 polymer ?
#
loop_
_entity_poly.entity_id
_entity_poly.type
_entity_poly.pdbx_seq_one_letter_code
_entity_poly.pdbx_strand_id
1 'polypeptide(L)'
;MQGVCNMGASPSLVPARGVRALSRATVTTAVVCGGLAIASGHPAQADDPTVLTGTYRLYFDGNGSTVDSVPVAHTSDTYLYAFRSACLAGGCVANGTRLGPDPDQKAISAPGSEVGAFPRKVNLRFTDGSWVMSAPYGRPCGDGGQGSWMTEWSLTHQQKGVMTGIRKDSPAGILCPGDGGGYLTEPMTATRERDVDPGVDVTAPT
;
A
#
# COMPACT_ATOMS: atom_id res chain seq x y z
N MET A 1 43.69 -27.15 4.95
CA MET A 1 43.97 -26.79 6.33
C MET A 1 42.68 -26.89 7.11
N GLN A 2 42.71 -27.78 8.03
CA GLN A 2 41.66 -28.25 8.93
C GLN A 2 41.46 -27.23 10.07
N GLY A 3 40.31 -27.28 10.68
CA GLY A 3 40.06 -26.69 11.99
C GLY A 3 38.57 -26.45 12.17
N VAL A 4 37.92 -27.26 12.75
CA VAL A 4 37.63 -27.94 14.01
C VAL A 4 36.32 -27.44 14.61
N CYS A 5 35.41 -28.38 14.81
CA CYS A 5 34.16 -28.31 15.57
C CYS A 5 34.33 -27.79 16.99
N ASN A 6 33.32 -27.13 17.52
CA ASN A 6 33.11 -27.13 18.96
C ASN A 6 31.65 -27.29 19.31
N MET A 7 31.37 -28.47 19.89
CA MET A 7 30.15 -28.82 20.61
C MET A 7 30.26 -28.42 22.07
N GLY A 8 29.23 -27.87 22.65
CA GLY A 8 29.11 -27.63 24.10
C GLY A 8 27.61 -27.60 24.44
N ALA A 9 27.07 -28.66 24.78
CA ALA A 9 26.73 -29.33 26.05
C ALA A 9 25.74 -28.52 26.92
N SER A 10 24.50 -29.05 27.00
CA SER A 10 23.55 -28.85 28.12
C SER A 10 24.13 -29.44 29.42
N PRO A 11 23.71 -29.06 30.63
CA PRO A 11 22.49 -29.59 31.24
C PRO A 11 21.82 -28.61 32.24
N SER A 12 20.62 -28.72 32.71
CA SER A 12 20.18 -29.50 33.87
C SER A 12 18.73 -29.21 34.25
N LEU A 13 17.98 -30.21 34.41
CA LEU A 13 16.69 -30.30 35.09
C LEU A 13 16.82 -30.09 36.60
N VAL A 14 15.89 -29.35 37.22
CA VAL A 14 15.56 -29.45 38.64
C VAL A 14 14.06 -29.41 38.81
N PRO A 15 13.45 -30.39 39.47
CA PRO A 15 12.03 -30.40 39.79
C PRO A 15 11.82 -29.84 41.22
N ALA A 16 10.86 -28.97 41.41
CA ALA A 16 10.38 -28.60 42.75
C ALA A 16 8.89 -28.90 42.88
N ARG A 17 8.62 -29.69 43.90
CA ARG A 17 7.34 -30.19 44.37
C ARG A 17 6.45 -29.09 44.96
N GLY A 18 5.19 -29.18 44.66
CA GLY A 18 4.06 -29.30 45.59
C GLY A 18 3.75 -28.08 46.49
N VAL A 19 2.56 -27.52 46.31
CA VAL A 19 1.61 -27.33 47.45
C VAL A 19 0.21 -27.22 46.86
N ARG A 20 -0.66 -28.09 47.34
CA ARG A 20 -2.13 -28.03 47.16
C ARG A 20 -2.68 -26.98 48.12
N ALA A 21 -3.43 -26.01 47.61
CA ALA A 21 -4.32 -25.21 48.43
C ALA A 21 -5.72 -25.26 47.79
N LEU A 22 -6.60 -25.93 48.51
CA LEU A 22 -8.06 -25.87 48.32
C LEU A 22 -8.55 -24.51 48.79
N SER A 23 -9.21 -23.79 47.95
CA SER A 23 -9.98 -22.63 48.37
C SER A 23 -11.37 -22.62 47.72
N ARG A 24 -12.33 -22.51 48.63
CA ARG A 24 -13.77 -22.64 48.50
C ARG A 24 -14.39 -21.67 47.47
N ALA A 25 -15.31 -22.22 46.71
CA ALA A 25 -16.20 -21.46 45.84
C ALA A 25 -17.10 -20.54 46.66
N THR A 26 -17.05 -19.25 46.36
CA THR A 26 -18.11 -18.31 46.73
C THR A 26 -18.82 -17.90 45.45
N VAL A 27 -20.06 -18.37 45.30
CA VAL A 27 -20.95 -17.92 44.21
C VAL A 27 -21.47 -16.57 44.55
N THR A 28 -21.00 -15.56 43.85
CA THR A 28 -21.57 -14.22 43.92
C THR A 28 -22.42 -13.99 42.68
N THR A 29 -23.73 -14.02 42.83
CA THR A 29 -24.70 -13.68 41.79
C THR A 29 -24.62 -12.19 41.49
N ALA A 30 -23.95 -11.79 40.42
CA ALA A 30 -23.97 -10.41 39.95
C ALA A 30 -25.15 -10.24 38.99
N VAL A 31 -26.08 -9.40 39.41
CA VAL A 31 -27.18 -8.88 38.58
C VAL A 31 -26.57 -8.05 37.43
N VAL A 32 -26.67 -8.56 36.20
CA VAL A 32 -26.28 -7.81 35.01
C VAL A 32 -27.40 -6.84 34.66
N CYS A 33 -27.28 -5.58 35.09
CA CYS A 33 -28.01 -4.47 34.49
C CYS A 33 -27.58 -4.32 33.04
N GLY A 34 -28.46 -4.68 32.10
CA GLY A 34 -28.28 -4.50 30.66
C GLY A 34 -28.18 -3.02 30.30
N GLY A 35 -26.97 -2.51 30.22
CA GLY A 35 -26.68 -1.26 29.54
C GLY A 35 -26.60 -1.55 28.04
N LEU A 36 -27.52 -1.01 27.25
CA LEU A 36 -27.40 -0.87 25.81
C LEU A 36 -26.16 0.02 25.53
N ALA A 37 -24.99 -0.61 25.38
CA ALA A 37 -23.83 0.05 24.83
C ALA A 37 -24.16 0.35 23.35
N ILE A 38 -24.56 1.60 23.08
CA ILE A 38 -24.53 2.15 21.74
C ILE A 38 -23.06 2.03 21.31
N ALA A 39 -22.77 1.05 20.49
CA ALA A 39 -21.47 0.92 19.83
C ALA A 39 -21.27 2.20 19.02
N SER A 40 -20.63 3.19 19.62
CA SER A 40 -20.06 4.32 18.90
C SER A 40 -19.08 3.72 17.90
N GLY A 41 -19.51 3.61 16.65
CA GLY A 41 -18.64 3.18 15.56
C GLY A 41 -17.42 4.09 15.54
N HIS A 42 -16.35 3.65 16.17
CA HIS A 42 -15.08 4.35 16.02
C HIS A 42 -14.74 4.26 14.53
N PRO A 43 -14.40 5.38 13.88
CA PRO A 43 -13.87 5.33 12.53
C PRO A 43 -12.67 4.38 12.56
N ALA A 44 -12.63 3.44 11.64
CA ALA A 44 -11.54 2.48 11.50
C ALA A 44 -10.22 3.24 11.62
N GLN A 45 -9.42 2.86 12.61
CA GLN A 45 -8.19 3.56 12.92
C GLN A 45 -7.24 3.44 11.74
N ALA A 46 -6.62 4.57 11.39
CA ALA A 46 -5.66 4.68 10.29
C ALA A 46 -4.39 3.81 10.46
N ASP A 47 -4.29 3.07 11.54
CA ASP A 47 -3.16 2.21 11.89
C ASP A 47 -3.39 0.72 11.55
N ASP A 48 -4.58 0.33 11.10
CA ASP A 48 -4.82 -1.03 10.61
C ASP A 48 -4.24 -1.15 9.19
N PRO A 49 -3.22 -2.01 8.96
CA PRO A 49 -2.58 -2.16 7.66
C PRO A 49 -3.54 -2.63 6.56
N THR A 50 -4.68 -3.21 6.93
CA THR A 50 -5.71 -3.65 5.99
C THR A 50 -6.69 -2.53 5.63
N VAL A 51 -6.58 -1.35 6.23
CA VAL A 51 -7.44 -0.20 5.92
C VAL A 51 -6.70 0.79 5.02
N LEU A 52 -7.16 0.91 3.78
CA LEU A 52 -6.72 1.92 2.83
C LEU A 52 -7.91 2.81 2.48
N THR A 53 -8.25 3.71 3.41
CA THR A 53 -9.37 4.65 3.25
C THR A 53 -8.91 6.05 3.65
N GLY A 54 -9.14 7.02 2.75
CA GLY A 54 -8.74 8.41 2.93
C GLY A 54 -8.18 9.02 1.64
N THR A 55 -7.76 10.26 1.74
CA THR A 55 -7.01 10.96 0.69
C THR A 55 -5.54 10.85 1.02
N TYR A 56 -4.76 10.38 0.06
CA TYR A 56 -3.33 10.14 0.19
C TYR A 56 -2.56 10.95 -0.85
N ARG A 57 -1.44 11.52 -0.41
CA ARG A 57 -0.41 12.07 -1.29
C ARG A 57 0.56 10.94 -1.65
N LEU A 58 0.62 10.60 -2.92
CA LEU A 58 1.58 9.65 -3.47
C LEU A 58 2.74 10.42 -4.06
N TYR A 59 3.93 10.19 -3.53
CA TYR A 59 5.19 10.73 -4.03
C TYR A 59 5.99 9.62 -4.69
N PHE A 60 6.46 9.85 -5.89
CA PHE A 60 7.29 8.97 -6.70
C PHE A 60 8.67 9.60 -6.82
N ASP A 61 9.70 8.91 -6.32
CA ASP A 61 11.05 9.43 -6.22
C ASP A 61 11.86 9.14 -7.49
N GLY A 62 11.80 10.06 -8.44
CA GLY A 62 12.56 9.95 -9.68
C GLY A 62 14.08 9.91 -9.49
N ASN A 63 14.60 10.44 -8.38
CA ASN A 63 16.05 10.39 -8.11
C ASN A 63 16.51 9.01 -7.61
N GLY A 64 15.60 8.25 -6.99
CA GLY A 64 15.85 6.88 -6.54
C GLY A 64 15.54 5.81 -7.59
N SER A 65 15.23 6.21 -8.82
CA SER A 65 14.79 5.30 -9.86
C SER A 65 15.93 4.52 -10.50
N THR A 66 15.58 3.32 -10.98
CA THR A 66 16.50 2.46 -11.77
C THR A 66 15.81 1.95 -13.03
N VAL A 67 16.56 1.78 -14.12
CA VAL A 67 16.14 1.00 -15.29
C VAL A 67 17.05 -0.20 -15.39
N ASP A 68 16.48 -1.42 -15.37
CA ASP A 68 17.23 -2.68 -15.32
C ASP A 68 18.32 -2.70 -14.24
N SER A 69 17.98 -2.15 -13.05
CA SER A 69 18.88 -2.00 -11.89
C SER A 69 20.02 -0.98 -12.10
N VAL A 70 20.06 -0.26 -13.20
CA VAL A 70 21.00 0.85 -13.41
C VAL A 70 20.34 2.14 -12.92
N PRO A 71 20.97 2.91 -12.01
CA PRO A 71 20.41 4.17 -11.55
C PRO A 71 20.14 5.17 -12.69
N VAL A 72 18.95 5.73 -12.68
CA VAL A 72 18.55 6.82 -13.59
C VAL A 72 17.82 7.87 -12.77
N ALA A 73 18.14 9.13 -13.01
CA ALA A 73 17.43 10.21 -12.35
C ALA A 73 16.48 10.89 -13.32
N HIS A 74 15.26 11.11 -12.85
CA HIS A 74 14.27 11.91 -13.57
C HIS A 74 13.47 12.77 -12.58
N THR A 75 12.56 13.59 -13.07
CA THR A 75 11.72 14.43 -12.21
C THR A 75 10.81 13.55 -11.36
N SER A 76 10.80 13.82 -10.06
CA SER A 76 9.87 13.17 -9.13
C SER A 76 8.45 13.71 -9.33
N ASP A 77 7.47 12.84 -9.17
CA ASP A 77 6.07 13.15 -9.34
C ASP A 77 5.28 13.05 -8.04
N THR A 78 4.23 13.86 -7.93
CA THR A 78 3.31 13.81 -6.78
C THR A 78 1.87 13.82 -7.27
N TYR A 79 1.05 12.91 -6.73
CA TYR A 79 -0.37 12.83 -7.04
C TYR A 79 -1.21 12.65 -5.79
N LEU A 80 -2.42 13.18 -5.81
CA LEU A 80 -3.43 12.91 -4.80
C LEU A 80 -4.37 11.82 -5.28
N TYR A 81 -4.59 10.83 -4.43
CA TYR A 81 -5.57 9.77 -4.64
C TYR A 81 -6.51 9.68 -3.44
N ALA A 82 -7.79 9.56 -3.73
CA ALA A 82 -8.78 9.16 -2.74
C ALA A 82 -8.98 7.64 -2.82
N PHE A 83 -8.89 6.95 -1.69
CA PHE A 83 -9.09 5.51 -1.59
C PHE A 83 -10.26 5.17 -0.68
N ARG A 84 -10.98 4.09 -1.04
CA ARG A 84 -11.94 3.39 -0.17
C ARG A 84 -11.66 1.91 -0.22
N SER A 85 -11.43 1.31 0.93
CA SER A 85 -11.18 -0.13 1.06
C SER A 85 -12.33 -0.84 1.76
N ALA A 86 -12.47 -2.13 1.46
CA ALA A 86 -13.33 -3.05 2.18
C ALA A 86 -12.63 -4.40 2.30
N CYS A 87 -12.80 -5.06 3.45
CA CYS A 87 -12.33 -6.42 3.66
C CYS A 87 -13.53 -7.37 3.58
N LEU A 88 -13.49 -8.28 2.63
CA LEU A 88 -14.51 -9.27 2.33
C LEU A 88 -13.96 -10.68 2.61
N ALA A 89 -14.79 -11.70 2.48
CA ALA A 89 -14.36 -13.08 2.66
C ALA A 89 -13.20 -13.50 1.72
N GLY A 90 -13.06 -12.83 0.58
CA GLY A 90 -11.97 -13.05 -0.39
C GLY A 90 -10.72 -12.20 -0.19
N GLY A 91 -10.64 -11.43 0.90
CA GLY A 91 -9.52 -10.53 1.21
C GLY A 91 -9.91 -9.05 1.19
N CYS A 92 -8.92 -8.20 1.48
CA CYS A 92 -9.12 -6.76 1.46
C CYS A 92 -8.81 -6.19 0.08
N VAL A 93 -9.68 -5.32 -0.41
CA VAL A 93 -9.55 -4.63 -1.69
C VAL A 93 -9.78 -3.13 -1.50
N ALA A 94 -9.17 -2.31 -2.34
CA ALA A 94 -9.37 -0.86 -2.32
C ALA A 94 -9.54 -0.33 -3.74
N ASN A 95 -10.49 0.57 -3.91
CA ASN A 95 -10.62 1.38 -5.10
C ASN A 95 -9.99 2.75 -4.84
N GLY A 96 -9.26 3.26 -5.81
CA GLY A 96 -8.65 4.58 -5.78
C GLY A 96 -9.02 5.41 -6.99
N THR A 97 -9.23 6.70 -6.77
CA THR A 97 -9.43 7.70 -7.84
C THR A 97 -8.41 8.80 -7.68
N ARG A 98 -7.67 9.10 -8.75
CA ARG A 98 -6.77 10.26 -8.78
C ARG A 98 -7.61 11.53 -8.74
N LEU A 99 -7.31 12.38 -7.80
CA LEU A 99 -7.90 13.71 -7.68
C LEU A 99 -7.23 14.65 -8.70
N GLY A 100 -7.89 15.77 -8.99
CA GLY A 100 -7.36 16.79 -9.89
C GLY A 100 -5.94 17.23 -9.53
N PRO A 101 -5.31 18.07 -10.34
CA PRO A 101 -3.95 18.52 -10.08
C PRO A 101 -3.87 19.05 -8.64
N ASP A 102 -2.80 18.63 -7.94
CA ASP A 102 -2.44 19.22 -6.67
C ASP A 102 -2.40 20.75 -6.86
N PRO A 103 -3.03 21.55 -5.99
CA PRO A 103 -2.94 23.01 -6.09
C PRO A 103 -1.50 23.52 -6.13
N ASP A 104 -0.54 22.75 -5.63
CA ASP A 104 0.88 23.04 -5.71
C ASP A 104 1.55 22.52 -7.00
N GLN A 105 0.92 21.60 -7.72
CA GLN A 105 1.33 21.19 -9.07
C GLN A 105 0.85 22.24 -10.07
N LYS A 106 1.70 23.20 -10.39
CA LYS A 106 1.53 24.05 -11.59
C LYS A 106 1.29 23.11 -12.77
N ALA A 107 0.12 23.26 -13.38
CA ALA A 107 -0.35 22.49 -14.52
C ALA A 107 0.78 22.21 -15.53
N ILE A 108 1.38 21.05 -15.48
CA ILE A 108 2.30 20.53 -16.50
C ILE A 108 1.52 19.59 -17.43
N SER A 109 0.25 19.87 -17.60
CA SER A 109 -0.54 19.13 -18.58
C SER A 109 -1.33 20.10 -19.39
N ALA A 110 -0.84 20.40 -20.60
CA ALA A 110 -1.69 20.99 -21.61
C ALA A 110 -2.97 20.13 -21.76
N PRO A 111 -4.14 20.75 -22.00
CA PRO A 111 -5.37 20.00 -22.29
C PRO A 111 -5.10 18.99 -23.41
N GLY A 112 -5.24 17.72 -23.13
CA GLY A 112 -4.92 16.62 -24.06
C GLY A 112 -3.66 15.82 -23.73
N SER A 113 -2.80 16.26 -22.81
CA SER A 113 -1.65 15.47 -22.34
C SER A 113 -2.01 14.57 -21.14
N GLU A 114 -3.15 13.89 -21.20
CA GLU A 114 -3.39 12.73 -20.31
C GLU A 114 -2.49 11.56 -20.67
N VAL A 115 -1.40 11.93 -21.20
CA VAL A 115 -0.48 11.13 -21.86
C VAL A 115 0.63 10.77 -20.91
N GLY A 116 0.53 9.61 -20.45
CA GLY A 116 1.60 8.93 -19.74
C GLY A 116 1.50 9.08 -18.24
N ALA A 117 1.46 8.05 -17.63
CA ALA A 117 2.07 7.70 -16.41
C ALA A 117 1.12 7.12 -15.36
N PHE A 118 -0.02 7.73 -15.05
CA PHE A 118 -0.70 7.26 -13.83
C PHE A 118 -2.18 7.05 -14.10
N PRO A 119 -2.70 5.81 -13.87
CA PRO A 119 -4.11 5.53 -14.07
C PRO A 119 -4.98 6.44 -13.19
N ARG A 120 -6.07 6.95 -13.76
CA ARG A 120 -7.03 7.76 -13.00
C ARG A 120 -7.78 6.96 -11.96
N LYS A 121 -8.05 5.70 -12.25
CA LYS A 121 -8.70 4.74 -11.35
C LYS A 121 -7.78 3.56 -11.14
N VAL A 122 -7.65 3.13 -9.90
CA VAL A 122 -6.81 2.02 -9.51
C VAL A 122 -7.59 1.08 -8.59
N ASN A 123 -7.28 -0.21 -8.72
CA ASN A 123 -7.79 -1.25 -7.82
C ASN A 123 -6.60 -1.93 -7.17
N LEU A 124 -6.57 -1.91 -5.84
CA LEU A 124 -5.52 -2.55 -5.08
C LEU A 124 -6.09 -3.76 -4.33
N ARG A 125 -5.25 -4.75 -4.12
CA ARG A 125 -5.51 -5.90 -3.24
C ARG A 125 -4.48 -5.92 -2.14
N PHE A 126 -4.92 -6.27 -0.94
CA PHE A 126 -4.00 -6.50 0.18
C PHE A 126 -3.53 -7.96 0.14
N THR A 127 -2.25 -8.15 -0.09
CA THR A 127 -1.61 -9.46 -0.22
C THR A 127 -0.23 -9.41 0.44
N ASP A 128 0.08 -10.39 1.27
CA ASP A 128 1.39 -10.54 1.93
C ASP A 128 1.87 -9.27 2.66
N GLY A 129 0.92 -8.60 3.36
CA GLY A 129 1.23 -7.40 4.13
C GLY A 129 1.35 -6.10 3.31
N SER A 130 1.04 -6.14 2.03
CA SER A 130 1.15 -5.00 1.12
C SER A 130 -0.12 -4.77 0.31
N TRP A 131 -0.40 -3.52 0.00
CA TRP A 131 -1.38 -3.14 -1.00
C TRP A 131 -0.72 -3.17 -2.38
N VAL A 132 -1.20 -4.06 -3.25
CA VAL A 132 -0.64 -4.25 -4.59
C VAL A 132 -1.67 -3.94 -5.66
N MET A 133 -1.21 -3.40 -6.78
CA MET A 133 -1.99 -3.22 -7.99
C MET A 133 -1.16 -3.51 -9.23
N SER A 134 -1.83 -3.86 -10.31
CA SER A 134 -1.26 -3.96 -11.65
C SER A 134 -2.27 -3.43 -12.66
N ALA A 135 -1.86 -2.54 -13.53
CA ALA A 135 -2.73 -1.94 -14.54
C ALA A 135 -1.97 -1.63 -15.83
N PRO A 136 -2.58 -1.91 -17.00
CA PRO A 136 -2.01 -1.47 -18.25
C PRO A 136 -2.17 0.03 -18.42
N TYR A 137 -1.22 0.67 -19.07
CA TYR A 137 -1.34 2.06 -19.51
C TYR A 137 -0.66 2.29 -20.87
N GLY A 138 -1.11 3.31 -21.58
CA GLY A 138 -0.52 3.75 -22.83
C GLY A 138 0.38 4.95 -22.63
N ARG A 139 1.51 4.98 -23.32
CA ARG A 139 2.41 6.14 -23.38
C ARG A 139 2.53 6.60 -24.83
N PRO A 140 2.34 7.90 -25.15
CA PRO A 140 2.54 8.34 -26.53
C PRO A 140 3.99 8.26 -26.89
N CYS A 141 4.20 7.92 -28.12
CA CYS A 141 5.50 7.94 -28.77
C CYS A 141 5.75 9.29 -29.43
N GLY A 142 7.03 9.63 -29.59
CA GLY A 142 7.42 10.87 -30.28
C GLY A 142 7.04 10.94 -31.76
N ASP A 143 6.71 9.81 -32.36
CA ASP A 143 6.22 9.67 -33.75
C ASP A 143 4.70 9.74 -33.87
N GLY A 144 3.99 10.00 -32.77
CA GLY A 144 2.53 10.05 -32.73
C GLY A 144 1.87 8.68 -32.51
N GLY A 145 2.63 7.60 -32.39
CA GLY A 145 2.16 6.27 -31.98
C GLY A 145 1.90 6.18 -30.48
N GLN A 146 1.60 4.97 -30.01
CA GLN A 146 1.38 4.69 -28.60
C GLN A 146 2.10 3.40 -28.19
N GLY A 147 2.93 3.49 -27.18
CA GLY A 147 3.54 2.34 -26.52
C GLY A 147 2.62 1.76 -25.43
N SER A 148 2.71 0.45 -25.21
CA SER A 148 1.93 -0.28 -24.21
C SER A 148 2.81 -0.72 -23.04
N TRP A 149 2.39 -0.38 -21.84
CA TRP A 149 3.12 -0.63 -20.60
C TRP A 149 2.21 -1.23 -19.54
N MET A 150 2.80 -1.93 -18.58
CA MET A 150 2.16 -2.35 -17.35
C MET A 150 2.81 -1.59 -16.20
N THR A 151 2.00 -0.98 -15.35
CA THR A 151 2.46 -0.42 -14.08
C THR A 151 2.01 -1.28 -12.93
N GLU A 152 2.90 -1.52 -11.99
CA GLU A 152 2.65 -2.28 -10.76
C GLU A 152 3.06 -1.45 -9.56
N TRP A 153 2.20 -1.38 -8.54
CA TRP A 153 2.53 -0.74 -7.27
C TRP A 153 2.49 -1.77 -6.16
N SER A 154 3.40 -1.62 -5.22
CA SER A 154 3.41 -2.36 -3.97
C SER A 154 3.66 -1.38 -2.84
N LEU A 155 2.70 -1.22 -1.91
CA LEU A 155 2.74 -0.29 -0.80
C LEU A 155 2.59 -1.05 0.51
N THR A 156 3.59 -0.94 1.39
CA THR A 156 3.59 -1.55 2.72
C THR A 156 3.39 -0.48 3.77
N HIS A 157 2.45 -0.72 4.67
CA HIS A 157 2.20 0.18 5.79
C HIS A 157 3.42 0.25 6.71
N GLN A 158 3.82 1.46 7.09
CA GLN A 158 4.92 1.70 8.01
C GLN A 158 4.38 2.12 9.38
N GLN A 159 3.96 3.36 9.52
CA GLN A 159 3.42 3.92 10.75
C GLN A 159 2.63 5.19 10.46
N LYS A 160 1.63 5.50 11.30
CA LYS A 160 0.92 6.79 11.32
C LYS A 160 0.38 7.26 9.95
N GLY A 161 -0.21 6.35 9.18
CA GLY A 161 -0.79 6.67 7.88
C GLY A 161 0.23 6.89 6.77
N VAL A 162 1.48 6.44 6.96
CA VAL A 162 2.51 6.43 5.93
C VAL A 162 2.72 5.03 5.42
N MET A 163 2.74 4.86 4.11
CA MET A 163 3.14 3.64 3.42
C MET A 163 4.33 3.94 2.53
N THR A 164 5.25 3.00 2.44
CA THR A 164 6.37 3.05 1.50
C THR A 164 6.33 1.86 0.57
N GLY A 165 6.91 2.01 -0.60
CA GLY A 165 6.88 0.93 -1.57
C GLY A 165 7.62 1.25 -2.84
N ILE A 166 7.25 0.54 -3.88
CA ILE A 166 7.84 0.68 -5.20
C ILE A 166 6.75 0.69 -6.28
N ARG A 167 7.01 1.46 -7.32
CA ARG A 167 6.38 1.34 -8.61
C ARG A 167 7.33 0.60 -9.55
N LYS A 168 6.78 -0.28 -10.35
CA LYS A 168 7.48 -0.94 -11.47
C LYS A 168 6.72 -0.71 -12.74
N ASP A 169 7.42 -0.28 -13.79
CA ASP A 169 6.86 -0.23 -15.12
C ASP A 169 7.59 -1.20 -16.02
N SER A 170 6.84 -1.96 -16.79
CA SER A 170 7.37 -2.95 -17.71
C SER A 170 6.70 -2.83 -19.07
N PRO A 171 7.41 -3.16 -20.16
CA PRO A 171 6.81 -3.29 -21.48
C PRO A 171 5.67 -4.32 -21.47
N ALA A 172 4.53 -3.99 -22.09
CA ALA A 172 3.35 -4.86 -22.15
C ALA A 172 2.88 -5.15 -23.58
N GLY A 173 3.65 -4.74 -24.58
CA GLY A 173 3.31 -4.92 -25.99
C GLY A 173 4.15 -4.05 -26.91
N ILE A 174 3.49 -3.19 -27.67
CA ILE A 174 4.16 -2.29 -28.61
C ILE A 174 4.98 -1.27 -27.82
N LEU A 175 6.25 -1.10 -28.15
CA LEU A 175 7.13 -0.08 -27.62
C LEU A 175 7.23 1.11 -28.56
N CYS A 176 7.49 2.28 -28.02
CA CYS A 176 7.82 3.44 -28.83
C CYS A 176 9.20 3.25 -29.47
N PRO A 177 9.40 3.75 -30.70
CA PRO A 177 10.72 3.77 -31.30
C PRO A 177 11.74 4.47 -30.38
N GLY A 178 12.85 3.78 -30.11
CA GLY A 178 13.89 4.27 -29.21
C GLY A 178 13.69 3.95 -27.73
N ASP A 179 12.56 3.39 -27.34
CA ASP A 179 12.39 2.86 -25.97
C ASP A 179 13.23 1.58 -25.82
N GLY A 180 14.14 1.57 -24.87
CA GLY A 180 15.05 0.44 -24.64
C GLY A 180 14.38 -0.80 -24.05
N GLY A 181 13.07 -0.79 -23.84
CA GLY A 181 12.32 -1.93 -23.28
C GLY A 181 12.69 -2.31 -21.85
N GLY A 182 13.43 -1.47 -21.16
CA GLY A 182 13.89 -1.73 -19.78
C GLY A 182 12.78 -1.64 -18.74
N TYR A 183 13.01 -2.29 -17.58
CA TYR A 183 12.12 -2.27 -16.43
C TYR A 183 12.46 -1.09 -15.54
N LEU A 184 11.55 -0.10 -15.47
CA LEU A 184 11.67 1.00 -14.52
C LEU A 184 11.26 0.49 -13.14
N THR A 185 12.06 0.80 -12.12
CA THR A 185 11.69 0.65 -10.71
C THR A 185 11.88 1.98 -10.02
N GLU A 186 10.86 2.45 -9.30
CA GLU A 186 10.82 3.77 -8.69
C GLU A 186 10.32 3.67 -7.26
N PRO A 187 11.06 4.17 -6.26
CA PRO A 187 10.58 4.26 -4.89
C PRO A 187 9.35 5.15 -4.81
N MET A 188 8.40 4.77 -3.95
CA MET A 188 7.22 5.58 -3.72
C MET A 188 6.83 5.64 -2.24
N THR A 189 6.19 6.74 -1.88
CA THR A 189 5.62 6.96 -0.55
C THR A 189 4.19 7.42 -0.69
N ALA A 190 3.30 6.86 0.13
CA ALA A 190 1.92 7.31 0.23
C ALA A 190 1.67 7.81 1.66
N THR A 191 1.32 9.08 1.80
CA THR A 191 1.04 9.73 3.08
C THR A 191 -0.44 10.08 3.15
N ARG A 192 -1.13 9.59 4.19
CA ARG A 192 -2.52 9.95 4.42
C ARG A 192 -2.62 11.40 4.87
N GLU A 193 -3.45 12.18 4.19
CA GLU A 193 -3.65 13.60 4.50
C GLU A 193 -4.97 13.86 5.23
N ARG A 194 -6.06 13.24 4.77
CA ARG A 194 -7.40 13.45 5.33
C ARG A 194 -8.36 12.35 4.93
N ASP A 195 -9.58 12.45 5.40
CA ASP A 195 -10.68 11.61 4.94
C ASP A 195 -11.04 11.92 3.48
N VAL A 196 -11.76 11.00 2.83
CA VAL A 196 -12.26 11.22 1.48
C VAL A 196 -13.38 12.27 1.54
N ASP A 197 -13.25 13.33 0.77
CA ASP A 197 -14.28 14.36 0.69
C ASP A 197 -15.60 13.76 0.16
N PRO A 198 -16.76 14.15 0.70
CA PRO A 198 -18.06 13.56 0.35
C PRO A 198 -18.40 13.64 -1.15
N GLY A 199 -17.88 14.63 -1.87
CA GLY A 199 -18.11 14.82 -3.30
C GLY A 199 -17.20 14.01 -4.22
N VAL A 200 -16.24 13.26 -3.67
CA VAL A 200 -15.31 12.47 -4.47
C VAL A 200 -15.92 11.11 -4.82
N ASP A 201 -16.04 10.85 -6.13
CA ASP A 201 -16.53 9.56 -6.66
C ASP A 201 -15.45 8.48 -6.52
N VAL A 202 -15.43 7.84 -5.37
CA VAL A 202 -14.69 6.60 -5.12
C VAL A 202 -15.68 5.57 -4.61
N THR A 203 -16.05 4.63 -5.47
CA THR A 203 -16.96 3.55 -5.07
C THR A 203 -16.23 2.59 -4.13
N ALA A 204 -16.85 2.30 -2.97
CA ALA A 204 -16.34 1.25 -2.10
C ALA A 204 -16.38 -0.11 -2.84
N PRO A 205 -15.39 -0.99 -2.66
CA PRO A 205 -15.47 -2.35 -3.19
C PRO A 205 -16.66 -3.11 -2.60
N THR A 206 -17.34 -3.89 -3.42
CA THR A 206 -18.51 -4.74 -3.05
C THR A 206 -18.15 -6.21 -3.15
#